data_70d4124abd70c8ebc4daf63a5fe83582
#
_entry.id   70d4124abd70c8ebc4daf63a5fe83582
#
_cell.length_a   1.000
_cell.length_b   1.000
_cell.length_c   1.000
_cell.angle_alpha   90.00
_cell.angle_beta   90.00
_cell.angle_gamma   90.00
#
_symmetry.space_group_name_H-M   'P 1'
#
loop_
_entity.id
_entity.type
_entity.pdbx_description
1 polymer ?
#
loop_
_entity_poly.entity_id
_entity_poly.type
_entity_poly.pdbx_seq_one_letter_code
_entity_poly.pdbx_strand_id
1 'polypeptide(L)'
;QDISVDRYNFLKVLREGNPPAKLYCVGDDWQSIYRFSGSDMALFNQFPEYFGATEINKIETTYRFGEPLVFLSSNFIQRNGAQIQKNIHSFSSEMRTELEFYAYDRRDYCNTIGQLVASIPSDKSIFLLGRYSFDDYYLSFMYQSIKEGNRFYYVIGGRKIEFLTVHKSKGLEADYVILLQCNKDTYGF
;
A
#
# COMPACT_ATOMS: atom_id res chain seq x y z
N GLN A 1 0.76 -3.37 -13.34
CA GLN A 1 1.68 -2.33 -12.87
C GLN A 1 3.09 -2.85 -12.49
N ASP A 2 3.22 -4.12 -12.15
CA ASP A 2 4.50 -4.72 -11.75
C ASP A 2 5.11 -5.57 -12.88
N ILE A 3 4.86 -5.19 -14.12
CA ILE A 3 5.42 -5.86 -15.30
C ILE A 3 6.87 -5.42 -15.53
N SER A 4 7.75 -6.39 -15.78
CA SER A 4 9.12 -6.15 -16.20
C SER A 4 9.27 -6.32 -17.72
N VAL A 5 10.39 -5.85 -18.27
CA VAL A 5 10.71 -6.04 -19.69
C VAL A 5 10.75 -7.53 -20.06
N ASP A 6 11.26 -8.39 -19.19
CA ASP A 6 11.28 -9.84 -19.45
C ASP A 6 9.88 -10.44 -19.56
N ARG A 7 8.99 -10.04 -18.65
CA ARG A 7 7.58 -10.48 -18.70
C ARG A 7 6.87 -9.94 -19.95
N TYR A 8 7.17 -8.71 -20.35
CA TYR A 8 6.66 -8.16 -21.60
C TYR A 8 7.13 -8.98 -22.80
N ASN A 9 8.43 -9.28 -22.90
CA ASN A 9 8.98 -10.09 -23.99
C ASN A 9 8.33 -11.47 -24.04
N PHE A 10 8.12 -12.10 -22.90
CA PHE A 10 7.41 -13.38 -22.82
C PHE A 10 5.97 -13.28 -23.36
N LEU A 11 5.21 -12.26 -22.93
CA LEU A 11 3.85 -12.03 -23.43
C LEU A 11 3.82 -11.73 -24.93
N LYS A 12 4.81 -11.00 -25.45
CA LYS A 12 4.95 -10.71 -26.86
C LYS A 12 5.09 -11.99 -27.68
N VAL A 13 5.99 -12.88 -27.29
CA VAL A 13 6.20 -14.16 -27.98
C VAL A 13 4.93 -15.02 -27.93
N LEU A 14 4.24 -15.07 -26.80
CA LEU A 14 2.95 -15.82 -26.70
C LEU A 14 1.89 -15.28 -27.66
N ARG A 15 1.79 -13.96 -27.82
CA ARG A 15 0.83 -13.34 -28.75
C ARG A 15 1.20 -13.58 -30.20
N GLU A 16 2.47 -13.51 -30.54
CA GLU A 16 2.98 -13.80 -31.90
C GLU A 16 2.70 -15.25 -32.30
N GLY A 17 2.80 -16.18 -31.34
CA GLY A 17 2.45 -17.59 -31.55
C GLY A 17 0.95 -17.89 -31.58
N ASN A 18 0.11 -16.94 -31.17
CA ASN A 18 -1.35 -17.08 -31.14
C ASN A 18 -2.06 -15.78 -31.56
N PRO A 19 -2.03 -15.41 -32.85
CA PRO A 19 -2.55 -14.13 -33.35
C PRO A 19 -4.01 -13.79 -32.99
N PRO A 20 -4.94 -14.76 -32.82
CA PRO A 20 -6.31 -14.48 -32.39
C PRO A 20 -6.45 -14.08 -30.92
N ALA A 21 -5.41 -14.28 -30.11
CA ALA A 21 -5.47 -14.01 -28.67
C ALA A 21 -5.61 -12.50 -28.39
N LYS A 22 -6.60 -12.19 -27.56
CA LYS A 22 -6.80 -10.85 -27.02
C LYS A 22 -6.14 -10.74 -25.66
N LEU A 23 -5.57 -9.58 -25.36
CA LEU A 23 -4.96 -9.28 -24.08
C LEU A 23 -5.90 -8.40 -23.25
N TYR A 24 -6.22 -8.85 -22.04
CA TYR A 24 -6.93 -8.07 -21.05
C TYR A 24 -6.02 -7.85 -19.83
N CYS A 25 -5.77 -6.58 -19.51
CA CYS A 25 -4.86 -6.19 -18.43
C CYS A 25 -5.57 -5.29 -17.43
N VAL A 26 -5.31 -5.52 -16.15
CA VAL A 26 -5.73 -4.66 -15.05
C VAL A 26 -4.50 -4.24 -14.27
N GLY A 27 -4.44 -2.99 -13.89
CA GLY A 27 -3.34 -2.48 -13.10
C GLY A 27 -3.61 -1.07 -12.58
N ASP A 28 -2.69 -0.59 -11.76
CA ASP A 28 -2.75 0.74 -11.15
C ASP A 28 -1.33 1.29 -11.03
N ASP A 29 -0.99 2.29 -11.84
CA ASP A 29 0.33 2.93 -11.84
C ASP A 29 0.66 3.60 -10.50
N TRP A 30 -0.36 4.09 -9.77
CA TRP A 30 -0.19 4.66 -8.44
C TRP A 30 0.30 3.63 -7.42
N GLN A 31 0.07 2.33 -7.67
CA GLN A 31 0.55 1.22 -6.84
C GLN A 31 1.85 0.60 -7.35
N SER A 32 2.54 1.22 -8.30
CA SER A 32 3.81 0.72 -8.81
C SER A 32 4.97 1.05 -7.86
N ILE A 33 5.20 0.19 -6.88
CA ILE A 33 6.22 0.37 -5.83
C ILE A 33 7.40 -0.61 -5.94
N TYR A 34 7.46 -1.43 -7.01
CA TYR A 34 8.49 -2.46 -7.21
C TYR A 34 9.48 -2.14 -8.33
N ARG A 35 9.76 -0.85 -8.57
CA ARG A 35 10.76 -0.44 -9.57
C ARG A 35 12.14 -1.06 -9.30
N PHE A 36 12.52 -1.20 -8.04
CA PHE A 36 13.79 -1.82 -7.63
C PHE A 36 13.90 -3.31 -8.00
N SER A 37 12.79 -3.99 -8.28
CA SER A 37 12.75 -5.38 -8.76
C SER A 37 12.53 -5.50 -10.26
N GLY A 38 12.74 -4.41 -11.01
CA GLY A 38 12.74 -4.40 -12.49
C GLY A 38 11.38 -4.15 -13.13
N SER A 39 10.36 -3.71 -12.37
CA SER A 39 9.11 -3.26 -13.00
C SER A 39 9.34 -1.96 -13.77
N ASP A 40 8.78 -1.88 -14.97
CA ASP A 40 8.86 -0.73 -15.85
C ASP A 40 7.47 -0.13 -16.08
N MET A 41 7.27 1.08 -15.55
CA MET A 41 6.00 1.79 -15.67
C MET A 41 5.68 2.23 -17.10
N ALA A 42 6.69 2.38 -17.97
CA ALA A 42 6.44 2.73 -19.37
C ALA A 42 5.57 1.68 -20.06
N LEU A 43 5.78 0.40 -19.76
CA LEU A 43 4.98 -0.72 -20.27
C LEU A 43 3.49 -0.62 -19.90
N PHE A 44 3.17 0.10 -18.82
CA PHE A 44 1.81 0.32 -18.37
C PHE A 44 1.26 1.66 -18.87
N ASN A 45 2.01 2.75 -18.70
CA ASN A 45 1.56 4.10 -19.03
C ASN A 45 1.49 4.36 -20.54
N GLN A 46 2.36 3.68 -21.32
CA GLN A 46 2.41 3.75 -22.79
C GLN A 46 1.89 2.45 -23.41
N PHE A 47 0.88 1.83 -22.79
CA PHE A 47 0.38 0.51 -23.14
C PHE A 47 0.08 0.35 -24.65
N PRO A 48 -0.56 1.30 -25.36
CA PRO A 48 -0.79 1.16 -26.81
C PRO A 48 0.49 1.07 -27.65
N GLU A 49 1.59 1.69 -27.22
CA GLU A 49 2.87 1.65 -27.95
C GLU A 49 3.50 0.27 -27.92
N TYR A 50 3.33 -0.44 -26.80
CA TYR A 50 3.91 -1.78 -26.59
C TYR A 50 2.99 -2.90 -27.05
N PHE A 51 1.69 -2.75 -26.87
CA PHE A 51 0.70 -3.83 -27.09
C PHE A 51 -0.22 -3.60 -28.29
N GLY A 52 -0.15 -2.43 -28.96
CA GLY A 52 -0.96 -2.09 -30.14
C GLY A 52 -2.30 -1.48 -29.76
N ALA A 53 -3.23 -1.47 -30.72
CA ALA A 53 -4.56 -0.87 -30.55
C ALA A 53 -5.25 -1.37 -29.28
N THR A 54 -5.63 -0.43 -28.42
CA THR A 54 -6.06 -0.71 -27.03
C THR A 54 -7.22 0.19 -26.67
N GLU A 55 -8.22 -0.36 -26.02
CA GLU A 55 -9.23 0.39 -25.29
C GLU A 55 -8.82 0.49 -23.81
N ILE A 56 -8.84 1.71 -23.26
CA ILE A 56 -8.45 1.99 -21.89
C ILE A 56 -9.66 2.51 -21.12
N ASN A 57 -10.01 1.81 -20.06
CA ASN A 57 -11.06 2.21 -19.13
C ASN A 57 -10.45 2.52 -17.76
N LYS A 58 -10.85 3.61 -17.11
CA LYS A 58 -10.43 4.00 -15.78
C LYS A 58 -11.46 3.60 -14.74
N ILE A 59 -11.01 2.98 -13.66
CA ILE A 59 -11.81 2.71 -12.47
C ILE A 59 -11.43 3.79 -11.44
N GLU A 60 -12.32 4.73 -11.19
CA GLU A 60 -12.07 5.91 -10.37
C GLU A 60 -12.85 5.91 -9.03
N THR A 61 -13.63 4.86 -8.77
CA THR A 61 -14.35 4.71 -7.50
C THR A 61 -13.60 3.80 -6.56
N THR A 62 -13.31 4.29 -5.35
CA THR A 62 -12.77 3.47 -4.25
C THR A 62 -13.86 3.05 -3.26
N TYR A 63 -13.82 1.79 -2.84
CA TYR A 63 -14.70 1.20 -1.83
C TYR A 63 -13.98 0.95 -0.51
N ARG A 64 -12.67 1.24 -0.44
CA ARG A 64 -11.81 0.89 0.69
C ARG A 64 -11.72 1.99 1.73
N PHE A 65 -11.68 3.23 1.30
CA PHE A 65 -11.50 4.40 2.17
C PHE A 65 -12.22 5.63 1.62
N GLY A 66 -12.53 6.55 2.51
CA GLY A 66 -13.25 7.78 2.21
C GLY A 66 -12.41 9.04 2.36
N GLU A 67 -13.10 10.18 2.39
CA GLU A 67 -12.47 11.47 2.67
C GLU A 67 -12.05 11.57 4.16
N PRO A 68 -10.96 12.30 4.49
CA PRO A 68 -10.11 13.08 3.57
C PRO A 68 -8.97 12.29 2.91
N LEU A 69 -8.86 10.98 3.14
CA LEU A 69 -7.72 10.19 2.63
C LEU A 69 -7.70 10.10 1.11
N VAL A 70 -8.88 10.05 0.46
CA VAL A 70 -8.99 10.09 -1.02
C VAL A 70 -8.32 11.34 -1.56
N PHE A 71 -8.67 12.50 -1.03
CA PHE A 71 -8.13 13.79 -1.45
C PHE A 71 -6.62 13.88 -1.22
N LEU A 72 -6.16 13.53 -0.02
CA LEU A 72 -4.74 13.64 0.36
C LEU A 72 -3.86 12.71 -0.48
N SER A 73 -4.26 11.45 -0.65
CA SER A 73 -3.50 10.48 -1.43
C SER A 73 -3.46 10.83 -2.91
N SER A 74 -4.60 11.24 -3.48
CA SER A 74 -4.69 11.64 -4.89
C SER A 74 -3.82 12.86 -5.18
N ASN A 75 -3.90 13.91 -4.36
CA ASN A 75 -3.07 15.10 -4.51
C ASN A 75 -1.58 14.82 -4.34
N PHE A 76 -1.22 13.94 -3.41
CA PHE A 76 0.18 13.55 -3.20
C PHE A 76 0.74 12.83 -4.43
N ILE A 77 0.04 11.82 -4.92
CA ILE A 77 0.52 10.99 -6.02
C ILE A 77 0.56 11.78 -7.34
N GLN A 78 -0.44 12.58 -7.62
CA GLN A 78 -0.54 13.36 -8.86
C GLN A 78 0.42 14.55 -8.95
N ARG A 79 1.19 14.85 -7.89
CA ARG A 79 2.35 15.76 -7.99
C ARG A 79 3.45 15.21 -8.90
N ASN A 80 3.51 13.90 -9.05
CA ASN A 80 4.39 13.28 -10.04
C ASN A 80 3.68 13.28 -11.41
N GLY A 81 4.09 14.17 -12.31
CA GLY A 81 3.52 14.29 -13.66
C GLY A 81 3.69 13.06 -14.55
N ALA A 82 4.48 12.06 -14.13
CA ALA A 82 4.60 10.78 -14.85
C ALA A 82 3.47 9.79 -14.52
N GLN A 83 2.64 10.09 -13.52
CA GLN A 83 1.50 9.26 -13.14
C GLN A 83 0.28 9.56 -14.02
N ILE A 84 -0.53 8.54 -14.29
CA ILE A 84 -1.80 8.70 -14.98
C ILE A 84 -2.75 9.54 -14.12
N GLN A 85 -3.26 10.61 -14.67
CA GLN A 85 -4.23 11.45 -13.98
C GLN A 85 -5.55 10.69 -13.79
N LYS A 86 -6.01 10.58 -12.56
CA LYS A 86 -7.26 9.92 -12.17
C LYS A 86 -8.05 10.81 -11.24
N ASN A 87 -9.35 10.77 -11.36
CA ASN A 87 -10.26 11.47 -10.47
C ASN A 87 -10.89 10.47 -9.48
N ILE A 88 -10.10 10.04 -8.51
CA ILE A 88 -10.56 9.06 -7.52
C ILE A 88 -11.59 9.71 -6.60
N HIS A 89 -12.68 9.00 -6.38
CA HIS A 89 -13.73 9.39 -5.44
C HIS A 89 -14.18 8.18 -4.60
N SER A 90 -14.64 8.46 -3.39
CA SER A 90 -15.22 7.43 -2.53
C SER A 90 -16.56 6.95 -3.09
N PHE A 91 -16.86 5.68 -2.91
CA PHE A 91 -18.16 5.09 -3.24
C PHE A 91 -19.33 5.77 -2.53
N SER A 92 -19.12 6.21 -1.29
CA SER A 92 -20.14 6.89 -0.50
C SER A 92 -19.57 8.15 0.14
N SER A 93 -20.33 9.24 0.12
CA SER A 93 -20.00 10.48 0.83
C SER A 93 -20.04 10.32 2.37
N GLU A 94 -20.70 9.27 2.87
CA GLU A 94 -20.74 8.93 4.30
C GLU A 94 -19.48 8.19 4.75
N MET A 95 -18.73 7.59 3.82
CA MET A 95 -17.49 6.91 4.12
C MET A 95 -16.43 7.94 4.50
N ARG A 96 -15.98 7.89 5.76
CA ARG A 96 -14.94 8.76 6.30
C ARG A 96 -13.73 7.94 6.69
N THR A 97 -12.54 8.52 6.47
CA THR A 97 -11.30 7.96 6.97
C THR A 97 -10.65 9.02 7.84
N GLU A 98 -10.54 8.75 9.11
CA GLU A 98 -9.89 9.64 10.07
C GLU A 98 -8.38 9.51 9.96
N LEU A 99 -7.68 10.64 10.07
CA LEU A 99 -6.23 10.72 10.09
C LEU A 99 -5.80 11.44 11.35
N GLU A 100 -5.07 10.73 12.19
CA GLU A 100 -4.57 11.26 13.45
C GLU A 100 -3.04 11.24 13.49
N PHE A 101 -2.46 12.25 14.10
CA PHE A 101 -1.02 12.38 14.25
C PHE A 101 -0.66 12.44 15.72
N TYR A 102 0.19 11.52 16.15
CA TYR A 102 0.64 11.41 17.53
C TYR A 102 2.12 11.76 17.63
N ALA A 103 2.42 12.83 18.37
CA ALA A 103 3.79 13.13 18.79
C ALA A 103 4.12 12.34 20.06
N TYR A 104 5.30 11.75 20.12
CA TYR A 104 5.74 10.98 21.26
C TYR A 104 7.21 11.24 21.59
N ASP A 105 7.57 11.12 22.88
CA ASP A 105 8.95 10.97 23.30
C ASP A 105 9.37 9.51 23.09
N ARG A 106 10.65 9.29 22.83
CA ARG A 106 11.23 7.96 22.65
C ARG A 106 10.92 7.00 23.80
N ARG A 107 10.80 7.51 25.02
CA ARG A 107 10.48 6.74 26.24
C ARG A 107 9.03 6.29 26.27
N ASP A 108 8.14 7.04 25.68
CA ASP A 108 6.69 6.80 25.68
C ASP A 108 6.17 6.08 24.43
N TYR A 109 7.05 5.84 23.47
CA TYR A 109 6.67 5.24 22.17
C TYR A 109 5.81 3.99 22.30
N CYS A 110 6.29 2.99 23.05
CA CYS A 110 5.54 1.74 23.21
C CYS A 110 4.24 1.93 23.99
N ASN A 111 4.23 2.80 25.02
CA ASN A 111 3.02 3.13 25.77
C ASN A 111 1.99 3.82 24.86
N THR A 112 2.42 4.74 24.02
CA THR A 112 1.56 5.42 23.03
C THR A 112 0.90 4.40 22.11
N ILE A 113 1.68 3.47 21.54
CA ILE A 113 1.14 2.40 20.70
C ILE A 113 0.15 1.52 21.47
N GLY A 114 0.47 1.16 22.72
CA GLY A 114 -0.44 0.39 23.57
C GLY A 114 -1.76 1.10 23.85
N GLN A 115 -1.72 2.41 24.12
CA GLN A 115 -2.92 3.23 24.31
C GLN A 115 -3.77 3.34 23.04
N LEU A 116 -3.13 3.55 21.88
CA LEU A 116 -3.82 3.58 20.59
C LEU A 116 -4.52 2.24 20.31
N VAL A 117 -3.83 1.13 20.51
CA VAL A 117 -4.42 -0.21 20.33
C VAL A 117 -5.58 -0.42 21.29
N ALA A 118 -5.49 0.05 22.54
CA ALA A 118 -6.55 -0.09 23.54
C ALA A 118 -7.78 0.78 23.23
N SER A 119 -7.61 1.91 22.51
CA SER A 119 -8.74 2.77 22.11
C SER A 119 -9.53 2.22 20.92
N ILE A 120 -8.96 1.30 20.15
CA ILE A 120 -9.61 0.71 18.98
C ILE A 120 -10.54 -0.44 19.41
N PRO A 121 -11.79 -0.48 18.93
CA PRO A 121 -12.72 -1.56 19.25
C PRO A 121 -12.14 -2.96 18.99
N SER A 122 -12.45 -3.93 19.85
CA SER A 122 -11.80 -5.25 19.83
C SER A 122 -12.14 -6.10 18.61
N ASP A 123 -13.26 -5.83 17.96
CA ASP A 123 -13.72 -6.49 16.72
C ASP A 123 -13.04 -5.96 15.46
N LYS A 124 -12.26 -4.86 15.58
CA LYS A 124 -11.61 -4.21 14.44
C LYS A 124 -10.21 -4.76 14.18
N SER A 125 -9.86 -4.89 12.91
CA SER A 125 -8.53 -5.28 12.47
C SER A 125 -7.55 -4.11 12.54
N ILE A 126 -6.28 -4.40 12.90
CA ILE A 126 -5.22 -3.40 13.02
C ILE A 126 -3.97 -3.91 12.31
N PHE A 127 -3.34 -3.05 11.50
CA PHE A 127 -1.96 -3.25 11.05
C PHE A 127 -1.02 -2.25 11.69
N LEU A 128 0.17 -2.72 12.06
CA LEU A 128 1.32 -1.88 12.36
C LEU A 128 2.19 -1.85 11.10
N LEU A 129 2.43 -0.66 10.54
CA LEU A 129 3.23 -0.51 9.34
C LEU A 129 4.53 0.23 9.64
N GLY A 130 5.66 -0.34 9.23
CA GLY A 130 6.96 0.31 9.19
C GLY A 130 7.44 0.53 7.75
N ARG A 131 8.31 1.49 7.54
CA ARG A 131 9.03 1.63 6.27
C ARG A 131 10.02 0.48 6.09
N TYR A 132 10.71 0.14 7.17
CA TYR A 132 11.71 -0.93 7.23
C TYR A 132 11.28 -2.04 8.19
N SER A 133 11.88 -3.21 8.03
CA SER A 133 11.61 -4.35 8.90
C SER A 133 12.10 -4.17 10.34
N PHE A 134 12.94 -3.18 10.59
CA PHE A 134 13.48 -2.86 11.93
C PHE A 134 12.75 -1.68 12.60
N ASP A 135 11.72 -1.11 11.99
CA ASP A 135 10.95 0.00 12.59
C ASP A 135 10.15 -0.44 13.82
N ASP A 136 9.97 -1.74 13.98
CA ASP A 136 9.38 -2.37 15.15
C ASP A 136 10.34 -2.61 16.32
N TYR A 137 11.63 -2.23 16.17
CA TYR A 137 12.70 -2.53 17.13
C TYR A 137 12.31 -2.24 18.59
N TYR A 138 11.72 -1.08 18.85
CA TYR A 138 11.32 -0.72 20.23
C TYR A 138 10.14 -1.55 20.74
N LEU A 139 9.24 -2.01 19.86
CA LEU A 139 8.10 -2.84 20.26
C LEU A 139 8.57 -4.22 20.76
N SER A 140 9.66 -4.74 20.19
CA SER A 140 10.22 -6.04 20.54
C SER A 140 10.74 -6.14 21.98
N PHE A 141 11.03 -4.99 22.62
CA PHE A 141 11.45 -4.97 24.04
C PHE A 141 10.26 -5.01 25.00
N MET A 142 9.08 -4.56 24.57
CA MET A 142 7.93 -4.40 25.46
C MET A 142 6.83 -5.42 25.19
N TYR A 143 6.69 -5.86 23.98
CA TYR A 143 5.59 -6.73 23.57
C TYR A 143 6.10 -8.08 23.06
N GLN A 144 5.36 -9.13 23.43
CA GLN A 144 5.64 -10.47 22.93
C GLN A 144 5.41 -10.50 21.40
N SER A 145 6.39 -11.03 20.69
CA SER A 145 6.28 -11.27 19.24
C SER A 145 5.95 -12.73 18.94
N ILE A 146 5.18 -12.94 17.88
CA ILE A 146 4.78 -14.27 17.39
C ILE A 146 5.05 -14.31 15.88
N LYS A 147 5.75 -15.35 15.43
CA LYS A 147 5.97 -15.61 14.01
C LYS A 147 5.15 -16.81 13.57
N GLU A 148 4.29 -16.64 12.57
CA GLU A 148 3.48 -17.70 11.98
C GLU A 148 3.73 -17.76 10.47
N GLY A 149 4.52 -18.72 10.04
CA GLY A 149 4.97 -18.81 8.65
C GLY A 149 5.75 -17.54 8.25
N ASN A 150 5.23 -16.80 7.29
CA ASN A 150 5.81 -15.54 6.80
C ASN A 150 5.21 -14.30 7.46
N ARG A 151 4.28 -14.46 8.39
CA ARG A 151 3.63 -13.35 9.11
C ARG A 151 4.27 -13.13 10.46
N PHE A 152 4.32 -11.88 10.89
CA PHE A 152 4.92 -11.46 12.13
C PHE A 152 3.93 -10.59 12.91
N TYR A 153 3.73 -10.92 14.19
CA TYR A 153 2.73 -10.29 15.04
C TYR A 153 3.32 -9.83 16.35
N TYR A 154 2.70 -8.79 16.93
CA TYR A 154 2.87 -8.40 18.32
C TYR A 154 1.59 -8.66 19.10
N VAL A 155 1.73 -9.08 20.37
CA VAL A 155 0.61 -9.18 21.31
C VAL A 155 0.56 -7.90 22.13
N ILE A 156 -0.38 -7.03 21.84
CA ILE A 156 -0.56 -5.73 22.50
C ILE A 156 -1.95 -5.68 23.11
N GLY A 157 -2.04 -5.51 24.44
CA GLY A 157 -3.33 -5.50 25.13
C GLY A 157 -4.15 -6.79 24.94
N GLY A 158 -3.47 -7.95 24.81
CA GLY A 158 -4.11 -9.24 24.53
C GLY A 158 -4.54 -9.45 23.07
N ARG A 159 -4.33 -8.48 22.20
CA ARG A 159 -4.65 -8.56 20.76
C ARG A 159 -3.42 -8.94 19.95
N LYS A 160 -3.61 -9.85 19.02
CA LYS A 160 -2.58 -10.24 18.04
C LYS A 160 -2.64 -9.31 16.85
N ILE A 161 -1.63 -8.46 16.68
CA ILE A 161 -1.58 -7.39 15.68
C ILE A 161 -0.43 -7.65 14.72
N GLU A 162 -0.72 -7.67 13.43
CA GLU A 162 0.28 -7.94 12.39
C GLU A 162 1.17 -6.72 12.15
N PHE A 163 2.50 -6.95 12.17
CA PHE A 163 3.48 -5.98 11.73
C PHE A 163 3.91 -6.27 10.30
N LEU A 164 3.87 -5.25 9.46
CA LEU A 164 4.21 -5.32 8.05
C LEU A 164 5.09 -4.13 7.66
N THR A 165 5.96 -4.33 6.68
CA THR A 165 6.50 -3.17 5.97
C THR A 165 5.47 -2.63 5.00
N VAL A 166 5.52 -1.32 4.69
CA VAL A 166 4.65 -0.68 3.68
C VAL A 166 4.65 -1.44 2.35
N HIS A 167 5.80 -2.00 1.93
CA HIS A 167 5.86 -2.83 0.73
C HIS A 167 5.06 -4.14 0.84
N LYS A 168 5.11 -4.79 2.00
CA LYS A 168 4.38 -6.05 2.22
C LYS A 168 2.89 -5.85 2.41
N SER A 169 2.46 -4.64 2.80
CA SER A 169 1.05 -4.33 2.99
C SER A 169 0.30 -4.07 1.67
N LYS A 170 1.01 -3.98 0.54
CA LYS A 170 0.37 -3.79 -0.77
C LYS A 170 -0.69 -4.85 -1.04
N GLY A 171 -1.90 -4.39 -1.35
CA GLY A 171 -3.05 -5.25 -1.63
C GLY A 171 -3.79 -5.77 -0.39
N LEU A 172 -3.29 -5.47 0.81
CA LEU A 172 -3.96 -5.78 2.06
C LEU A 172 -4.80 -4.59 2.54
N GLU A 173 -5.69 -4.86 3.49
CA GLU A 173 -6.54 -3.86 4.12
C GLU A 173 -6.79 -4.19 5.59
N ALA A 174 -7.00 -3.18 6.40
CA ALA A 174 -7.40 -3.27 7.80
C ALA A 174 -8.30 -2.09 8.14
N ASP A 175 -9.13 -2.24 9.20
CA ASP A 175 -9.98 -1.15 9.70
C ASP A 175 -9.13 0.01 10.24
N TYR A 176 -8.01 -0.30 10.87
CA TYR A 176 -7.06 0.66 11.44
C TYR A 176 -5.64 0.37 11.00
N VAL A 177 -4.89 1.40 10.69
CA VAL A 177 -3.48 1.31 10.33
C VAL A 177 -2.68 2.29 11.19
N ILE A 178 -1.70 1.78 11.93
CA ILE A 178 -0.79 2.59 12.71
C ILE A 178 0.56 2.61 11.97
N LEU A 179 0.90 3.76 11.40
CA LEU A 179 2.18 3.95 10.72
C LEU A 179 3.25 4.34 11.73
N LEU A 180 4.26 3.50 11.85
CA LEU A 180 5.34 3.63 12.82
C LEU A 180 6.45 4.54 12.30
N GLN A 181 7.13 5.23 13.21
CA GLN A 181 8.37 5.97 12.93
C GLN A 181 8.26 7.00 11.80
N CYS A 182 7.12 7.71 11.68
CA CYS A 182 6.94 8.82 10.74
C CYS A 182 7.76 10.06 11.14
N ASN A 183 9.09 9.92 11.21
CA ASN A 183 10.01 10.97 11.58
C ASN A 183 10.70 11.54 10.34
N LYS A 184 10.93 12.86 10.31
CA LYS A 184 11.64 13.51 9.19
C LYS A 184 13.09 13.03 9.00
N ASP A 185 13.69 12.47 10.05
CA ASP A 185 15.06 11.95 10.05
C ASP A 185 15.14 10.46 9.64
N THR A 186 14.01 9.84 9.31
CA THR A 186 13.95 8.45 8.87
C THR A 186 14.21 8.37 7.37
N TYR A 187 15.21 7.59 6.97
CA TYR A 187 15.52 7.39 5.56
C TYR A 187 14.30 6.86 4.79
N GLY A 188 13.83 7.64 3.82
CA GLY A 188 12.78 7.24 2.89
C GLY A 188 11.34 7.51 3.33
N PHE A 189 11.12 8.35 4.33
CA PHE A 189 9.84 9.02 4.60
C PHE A 189 9.96 10.51 4.27
#